data_2a5be89f42002f1ea14350dee338a868
#
_entry.id   2a5be89f42002f1ea14350dee338a868
#
_cell.length_a   1.000
_cell.length_b   1.000
_cell.length_c   1.000
_cell.angle_alpha   90.00
_cell.angle_beta   90.00
_cell.angle_gamma   90.00
#
_symmetry.space_group_name_H-M   'P 1'
#
loop_
_entity.id
_entity.type
_entity.pdbx_description
1 polymer ?
#
loop_
_entity_poly.entity_id
_entity_poly.type
_entity_poly.pdbx_seq_one_letter_code
_entity_poly.pdbx_strand_id
1 'polypeptide(L)' 'MVVSLTDVKSGSRVMVARIRGGLGIRQRLSCLGIHPGDIILLQKSGFMRGPVLVNVHGNQVALGRGIAAKILVEVKL' A
#
# COMPACT_ATOMS: atom_id res chain seq x y z
N MET A 1 13.27 -1.24 -7.30
CA MET A 1 12.50 -2.41 -7.73
C MET A 1 11.04 -2.21 -7.38
N VAL A 2 10.16 -2.38 -8.34
CA VAL A 2 8.72 -2.18 -8.14
C VAL A 2 8.06 -3.53 -7.89
N VAL A 3 7.35 -3.63 -6.77
CA VAL A 3 6.64 -4.85 -6.38
C VAL A 3 5.26 -4.50 -5.84
N SER A 4 4.40 -5.49 -5.70
CA SER A 4 3.11 -5.30 -5.04
C SER A 4 3.32 -5.04 -3.54
N LEU A 5 2.47 -4.20 -2.97
CA LEU A 5 2.52 -3.92 -1.54
C LEU A 5 2.41 -5.20 -0.70
N THR A 6 1.71 -6.22 -1.20
CA THR A 6 1.57 -7.50 -0.51
C THR A 6 2.88 -8.30 -0.45
N ASP A 7 3.87 -7.94 -1.26
CA ASP A 7 5.17 -8.63 -1.28
C ASP A 7 6.23 -7.93 -0.43
N VAL A 8 5.85 -6.88 0.27
CA VAL A 8 6.77 -6.09 1.08
C VAL A 8 6.78 -6.62 2.52
N LYS A 9 7.95 -6.61 3.13
CA LYS A 9 8.10 -7.04 4.52
C LYS A 9 7.56 -6.00 5.48
N SER A 10 6.98 -6.47 6.59
CA SER A 10 6.54 -5.59 7.67
C SER A 10 7.70 -4.75 8.18
N GLY A 11 7.42 -3.50 8.47
CA GLY A 11 8.42 -2.54 8.92
C GLY A 11 9.10 -1.77 7.80
N SER A 12 8.82 -2.10 6.54
CA SER A 12 9.44 -1.43 5.40
C SER A 12 8.73 -0.12 5.07
N ARG A 13 9.54 0.85 4.66
CA ARG A 13 9.05 2.13 4.16
C ARG A 13 9.21 2.11 2.65
N VAL A 14 8.12 2.33 1.93
CA VAL A 14 8.10 2.24 0.47
C VAL A 14 7.39 3.43 -0.13
N MET A 15 7.66 3.70 -1.41
CA MET A 15 7.00 4.78 -2.14
C MET A 15 6.01 4.19 -3.12
N VAL A 16 4.80 4.74 -3.16
CA VAL A 16 3.80 4.30 -4.13
C VAL A 16 4.27 4.70 -5.52
N ALA A 17 4.47 3.69 -6.39
CA ALA A 17 4.88 3.94 -7.78
C ALA A 17 3.64 4.13 -8.66
N ARG A 18 2.67 3.25 -8.55
CA ARG A 18 1.41 3.38 -9.27
C ARG A 18 0.36 2.45 -8.67
N ILE A 19 -0.89 2.70 -9.02
CA ILE A 19 -2.02 1.92 -8.55
C ILE A 19 -2.69 1.28 -9.77
N ARG A 20 -2.83 -0.03 -9.75
CA ARG A 20 -3.52 -0.78 -10.80
C ARG A 20 -5.01 -0.77 -10.52
N GLY A 21 -5.79 -0.89 -11.59
CA GLY A 21 -7.24 -0.95 -11.44
C GLY A 21 -7.92 0.27 -12.00
N GLY A 22 -9.23 0.30 -11.86
CA GLY A 22 -10.06 1.35 -12.41
C GLY A 22 -10.13 2.59 -11.53
N LEU A 23 -10.92 3.56 -12.00
CA LEU A 23 -11.10 4.84 -11.33
C LEU A 23 -11.63 4.70 -9.90
N GLY A 24 -12.55 3.75 -9.68
CA GLY A 24 -13.12 3.54 -8.35
C GLY A 24 -12.08 3.21 -7.28
N ILE A 25 -11.13 2.33 -7.61
CA ILE A 25 -10.07 1.96 -6.68
C ILE A 25 -9.16 3.16 -6.42
N ARG A 26 -8.80 3.89 -7.47
CA ARG A 26 -7.94 5.06 -7.34
C ARG A 26 -8.58 6.15 -6.48
N GLN A 27 -9.86 6.39 -6.67
CA GLN A 27 -10.59 7.36 -5.87
C GLN A 27 -10.67 6.94 -4.40
N ARG A 28 -10.93 5.65 -4.16
CA ARG A 28 -10.99 5.12 -2.80
C ARG A 28 -9.66 5.29 -2.08
N LEU A 29 -8.56 4.95 -2.74
CA LEU A 29 -7.23 5.11 -2.16
C LEU A 29 -6.86 6.57 -1.99
N SER A 30 -7.26 7.42 -2.93
CA SER A 30 -7.07 8.86 -2.83
C SER A 30 -7.73 9.43 -1.57
N CYS A 31 -8.94 8.97 -1.25
CA CYS A 31 -9.64 9.40 -0.04
C CYS A 31 -8.88 8.97 1.23
N LEU A 32 -8.07 7.93 1.15
CA LEU A 32 -7.25 7.47 2.26
C LEU A 32 -5.87 8.13 2.28
N GLY A 33 -5.61 9.04 1.35
CA GLY A 33 -4.32 9.73 1.27
C GLY A 33 -3.25 8.96 0.55
N ILE A 34 -3.63 7.95 -0.24
CA ILE A 34 -2.67 7.09 -0.96
C ILE A 34 -2.65 7.46 -2.43
N HIS A 35 -1.57 8.07 -2.88
CA HIS A 35 -1.35 8.48 -4.26
C HIS A 35 0.03 8.08 -4.72
N PRO A 36 0.26 7.95 -6.03
CA PRO A 36 1.63 7.80 -6.53
C PRO A 36 2.54 8.88 -5.98
N GLY A 37 3.70 8.49 -5.51
CA GLY A 37 4.66 9.39 -4.87
C GLY A 37 4.59 9.44 -3.36
N ASP A 38 3.52 8.98 -2.76
CA ASP A 38 3.40 8.96 -1.30
C ASP A 38 4.27 7.88 -0.69
N ILE A 39 4.77 8.16 0.51
CA ILE A 39 5.55 7.20 1.28
C ILE A 39 4.62 6.49 2.24
N ILE A 40 4.70 5.16 2.23
CA ILE A 40 3.89 4.30 3.10
C ILE A 40 4.82 3.48 3.97
N LEU A 41 4.50 3.40 5.26
CA LEU A 41 5.15 2.49 6.17
C LEU A 41 4.27 1.25 6.32
N LEU A 42 4.78 0.09 5.92
CA LEU A 42 4.05 -1.16 6.07
C LEU A 42 4.21 -1.65 7.50
N GLN A 43 3.12 -1.60 8.26
CA GLN A 43 3.14 -2.00 9.66
C GLN A 43 2.89 -3.49 9.84
N LYS A 44 1.99 -4.06 9.03
CA LYS A 44 1.66 -5.47 9.10
C LYS A 44 1.27 -5.97 7.73
N SER A 45 1.85 -7.10 7.33
CA SER A 45 1.76 -7.57 5.95
C SER A 45 0.53 -8.42 5.62
N GLY A 46 -0.46 -8.46 6.50
CA GLY A 46 -1.67 -9.25 6.24
C GLY A 46 -1.50 -10.72 6.54
N PHE A 47 -0.88 -11.04 7.66
CA PHE A 47 -0.68 -12.41 8.11
C PHE A 47 -2.00 -13.17 8.16
N MET A 48 -2.00 -14.42 7.69
CA MET A 48 -3.16 -15.29 7.63
C MET A 48 -4.33 -14.71 6.84
N ARG A 49 -4.01 -14.01 5.74
CA ARG A 49 -4.99 -13.38 4.85
C ARG A 49 -5.77 -12.24 5.50
N GLY A 50 -5.28 -11.73 6.61
CA GLY A 50 -5.86 -10.55 7.23
C GLY A 50 -5.53 -9.29 6.42
N PRO A 51 -6.08 -8.14 6.83
CA PRO A 51 -5.81 -6.89 6.15
C PRO A 51 -4.35 -6.49 6.26
N VAL A 52 -3.90 -5.72 5.29
CA VAL A 52 -2.56 -5.12 5.30
C VAL A 52 -2.68 -3.78 6.03
N LEU A 53 -1.90 -3.61 7.10
CA LEU A 53 -1.91 -2.38 7.89
C LEU A 53 -0.76 -1.50 7.46
N VAL A 54 -1.07 -0.27 7.08
CA VAL A 54 -0.08 0.71 6.66
C VAL A 54 -0.24 2.01 7.42
N ASN A 55 0.84 2.76 7.53
CA ASN A 55 0.79 4.12 8.05
C ASN A 55 1.04 5.07 6.89
N VAL A 56 0.10 5.99 6.68
CA VAL A 56 0.16 6.98 5.61
C VAL A 56 -0.03 8.34 6.26
N HIS A 57 0.97 9.20 6.15
CA HIS A 57 0.92 10.57 6.72
C HIS A 57 0.53 10.58 8.21
N GLY A 58 1.02 9.60 8.96
CA GLY A 58 0.72 9.50 10.39
C GLY A 58 -0.58 8.78 10.74
N ASN A 59 -1.37 8.38 9.75
CA ASN A 59 -2.63 7.69 9.97
C ASN A 59 -2.51 6.21 9.64
N GLN A 60 -3.04 5.37 10.52
CA GLN A 60 -3.08 3.94 10.27
C GLN A 60 -4.28 3.59 9.40
N VAL A 61 -4.02 2.85 8.34
CA VAL A 61 -5.06 2.44 7.38
C VAL A 61 -4.99 0.94 7.21
N ALA A 62 -6.15 0.28 7.26
CA ALA A 62 -6.26 -1.15 6.99
C ALA A 62 -6.74 -1.33 5.55
N LEU A 63 -5.97 -2.07 4.76
CA LEU A 63 -6.29 -2.34 3.36
C LEU A 63 -6.59 -3.82 3.17
N GLY A 64 -7.69 -4.13 2.49
CA GLY A 64 -7.96 -5.50 2.09
C GLY A 64 -6.84 -5.99 1.18
N ARG A 65 -6.55 -7.30 1.21
CA ARG A 65 -5.44 -7.86 0.42
C ARG A 65 -5.62 -7.65 -1.08
N GLY A 66 -6.85 -7.73 -1.56
CA GLY A 66 -7.12 -7.51 -2.98
C GLY A 66 -6.76 -6.11 -3.44
N ILE A 67 -7.06 -5.11 -2.61
CA ILE A 67 -6.72 -3.71 -2.90
C ILE A 67 -5.22 -3.49 -2.74
N ALA A 68 -4.64 -4.01 -1.66
CA ALA A 68 -3.20 -3.86 -1.42
C ALA A 68 -2.38 -4.47 -2.56
N ALA A 69 -2.83 -5.57 -3.13
CA ALA A 69 -2.13 -6.22 -4.24
C ALA A 69 -2.06 -5.33 -5.49
N LYS A 70 -2.94 -4.36 -5.61
CA LYS A 70 -2.99 -3.44 -6.76
C LYS A 70 -2.15 -2.19 -6.56
N ILE A 71 -1.57 -2.01 -5.39
CA ILE A 71 -0.68 -0.90 -5.11
C ILE A 71 0.74 -1.36 -5.40
N LEU A 72 1.35 -0.78 -6.42
CA LEU A 72 2.73 -1.08 -6.79
C LEU A 72 3.64 -0.06 -6.14
N VAL A 73 4.66 -0.55 -5.45
CA VAL A 73 5.54 0.30 -4.65
C VAL A 73 6.99 0.11 -5.06
N GLU A 74 7.76 1.18 -4.90
CA GLU A 74 9.20 1.16 -5.10
C GLU A 74 9.86 0.84 -3.78
N VAL A 75 10.65 -0.24 -3.78
CA VAL A 75 11.40 -0.68 -2.61
C VAL A 75 12.84 -0.24 -2.79
N LYS A 76 13.36 0.53 -1.85
CA LYS A 76 14.77 0.90 -1.85
C LYS A 76 15.59 -0.25 -1.27
N LEU A 77 16.62 -0.60 -1.98
CA LEU A 77 17.58 -1.59 -1.51
C LEU A 77 18.70 -0.91 -0.74
#